data_07c001033df671ca72e7b5b3b2acdbaf
#
_entry.id   07c001033df671ca72e7b5b3b2acdbaf
#
_cell.length_a   1.000
_cell.length_b   1.000
_cell.length_c   1.000
_cell.angle_alpha   90.00
_cell.angle_beta   90.00
_cell.angle_gamma   90.00
#
_symmetry.space_group_name_H-M   'P 1'
#
loop_
_entity.id
_entity.type
_entity.pdbx_description
1 polymer ?
#
loop_
_entity_poly.entity_id
_entity_poly.type
_entity_poly.pdbx_seq_one_letter_code
_entity_poly.pdbx_strand_id
1 'polypeptide(L)'
;VWHNQLCGYATRAVLPYDQRLARLPAYLQQLEMESNGKRVAIDGSDLTMNSGPVVWGEPGTNGQHAFYQLIHQGTRVVPCEFLVARKGHEPNLAHQHLLLVSNCLAQAEALLRGRSLDEARAIMAKKGATGPELERQARHRVFPGNRPSTVLAYDQLTPFVLGQIIALYEHRVF
;
A
#
# COMPACT_ATOMS: atom_id res chain seq x y z
N VAL A 1 -4.03 -7.40 -13.14
CA VAL A 1 -3.67 -7.36 -14.57
C VAL A 1 -2.79 -6.16 -14.86
N TRP A 2 -3.32 -4.90 -14.85
CA TRP A 2 -2.58 -3.71 -15.28
C TRP A 2 -1.20 -3.57 -14.62
N HIS A 3 -1.15 -3.50 -13.30
CA HIS A 3 0.12 -3.27 -12.58
C HIS A 3 1.13 -4.41 -12.76
N ASN A 4 0.69 -5.66 -12.72
CA ASN A 4 1.59 -6.80 -12.80
C ASN A 4 1.96 -7.16 -14.23
N GLN A 5 0.99 -7.28 -15.12
CA GLN A 5 1.24 -7.77 -16.48
C GLN A 5 1.75 -6.68 -17.42
N LEU A 6 1.14 -5.48 -17.39
CA LEU A 6 1.53 -4.41 -18.31
C LEU A 6 2.62 -3.50 -17.76
N CYS A 7 2.59 -3.15 -16.45
CA CYS A 7 3.63 -2.33 -15.83
C CYS A 7 4.81 -3.15 -15.28
N GLY A 8 4.70 -4.47 -15.21
CA GLY A 8 5.77 -5.35 -14.73
C GLY A 8 6.04 -5.26 -13.22
N TYR A 9 5.09 -4.74 -12.41
CA TYR A 9 5.29 -4.65 -10.97
C TYR A 9 5.11 -6.02 -10.32
N ALA A 10 6.19 -6.55 -9.79
CA ALA A 10 6.28 -7.93 -9.31
C ALA A 10 5.50 -8.21 -8.01
N THR A 11 5.17 -7.17 -7.25
CA THR A 11 4.50 -7.33 -5.95
C THR A 11 3.37 -6.32 -5.77
N ARG A 12 2.46 -6.58 -4.84
CA ARG A 12 1.50 -5.62 -4.32
C ARG A 12 1.36 -5.73 -2.81
N ALA A 13 1.19 -4.62 -2.14
CA ALA A 13 1.01 -4.56 -0.69
C ALA A 13 -0.46 -4.29 -0.34
N VAL A 14 -1.01 -5.10 0.56
CA VAL A 14 -2.36 -4.93 1.13
C VAL A 14 -2.21 -4.42 2.55
N LEU A 15 -2.71 -3.22 2.81
CA LEU A 15 -2.40 -2.43 3.99
C LEU A 15 -3.71 -2.03 4.71
N PRO A 16 -4.33 -2.94 5.47
CA PRO A 16 -5.54 -2.61 6.20
C PRO A 16 -5.24 -1.68 7.38
N TYR A 17 -5.92 -0.54 7.43
CA TYR A 17 -5.93 0.37 8.58
C TYR A 17 -7.09 -0.01 9.51
N ASP A 18 -7.17 -1.30 9.81
CA ASP A 18 -8.13 -1.92 10.72
C ASP A 18 -7.52 -3.19 11.30
N GLN A 19 -7.33 -3.24 12.62
CA GLN A 19 -6.73 -4.40 13.29
C GLN A 19 -7.55 -5.68 13.11
N ARG A 20 -8.87 -5.57 12.92
CA ARG A 20 -9.74 -6.72 12.65
C ARG A 20 -9.48 -7.38 11.31
N LEU A 21 -8.83 -6.65 10.39
CA LEU A 21 -8.39 -7.16 9.09
C LEU A 21 -6.92 -7.61 9.08
N ALA A 22 -6.27 -7.78 10.24
CA ALA A 22 -4.85 -8.13 10.32
C ALA A 22 -4.49 -9.42 9.56
N ARG A 23 -5.42 -10.35 9.41
CA ARG A 23 -5.21 -11.61 8.67
C ARG A 23 -5.60 -11.53 7.19
N LEU A 24 -6.20 -10.43 6.75
CA LEU A 24 -6.60 -10.26 5.34
C LEU A 24 -5.43 -10.37 4.36
N PRO A 25 -4.26 -9.74 4.59
CA PRO A 25 -3.12 -9.91 3.68
C PRO A 25 -2.69 -11.37 3.53
N ALA A 26 -2.63 -12.14 4.62
CA ALA A 26 -2.27 -13.55 4.58
C ALA A 26 -3.32 -14.41 3.87
N TYR A 27 -4.61 -14.10 4.03
CA TYR A 27 -5.69 -14.74 3.27
C TYR A 27 -5.53 -14.48 1.77
N LEU A 28 -5.28 -13.23 1.39
CA LEU A 28 -5.10 -12.84 -0.01
C LEU A 28 -3.81 -13.41 -0.64
N GLN A 29 -2.78 -13.65 0.16
CA GLN A 29 -1.60 -14.39 -0.29
C GLN A 29 -2.00 -15.76 -0.81
N GLN A 30 -2.70 -16.55 0.00
CA GLN A 30 -3.14 -17.86 -0.40
C GLN A 30 -4.11 -17.78 -1.57
N LEU A 31 -5.12 -16.94 -1.49
CA LEU A 31 -6.15 -16.80 -2.52
C LEU A 31 -5.54 -16.51 -3.91
N GLU A 32 -4.66 -15.54 -4.03
CA GLU A 32 -4.13 -15.12 -5.33
C GLU A 32 -2.88 -15.91 -5.74
N MET A 33 -1.93 -16.11 -4.83
CA MET A 33 -0.64 -16.74 -5.19
C MET A 33 -0.79 -18.24 -5.42
N GLU A 34 -1.70 -18.91 -4.72
CA GLU A 34 -2.00 -20.33 -4.98
C GLU A 34 -2.87 -20.51 -6.23
N SER A 35 -3.89 -19.66 -6.41
CA SER A 35 -4.80 -19.75 -7.55
C SER A 35 -4.12 -19.38 -8.87
N ASN A 36 -3.43 -18.25 -8.92
CA ASN A 36 -2.84 -17.68 -10.13
C ASN A 36 -1.31 -17.89 -10.24
N GLY A 37 -0.67 -18.48 -9.23
CA GLY A 37 0.77 -18.71 -9.23
C GLY A 37 1.22 -19.88 -10.11
N LYS A 38 0.71 -19.96 -11.33
CA LYS A 38 0.96 -21.06 -12.28
C LYS A 38 1.67 -20.53 -13.53
N ARG A 39 2.49 -21.37 -14.16
CA ARG A 39 3.23 -21.02 -15.38
C ARG A 39 2.54 -21.48 -16.68
N VAL A 40 1.43 -22.20 -16.57
CA VAL A 40 0.70 -22.74 -17.71
C VAL A 40 -0.72 -22.20 -17.74
N ALA A 41 -1.26 -21.99 -18.91
CA ALA A 41 -2.67 -21.67 -19.16
C ALA A 41 -3.55 -22.93 -19.00
N ILE A 42 -4.89 -22.74 -19.06
CA ILE A 42 -5.87 -23.83 -18.92
C ILE A 42 -5.69 -24.93 -19.98
N ASP A 43 -5.27 -24.54 -21.18
CA ASP A 43 -4.99 -25.46 -22.29
C ASP A 43 -3.63 -26.18 -22.20
N GLY A 44 -2.85 -25.92 -21.16
CA GLY A 44 -1.52 -26.50 -20.92
C GLY A 44 -0.37 -25.77 -21.62
N SER A 45 -0.62 -24.71 -22.36
CA SER A 45 0.43 -23.90 -22.98
C SER A 45 1.21 -23.08 -21.93
N ASP A 46 2.50 -22.81 -22.18
CA ASP A 46 3.29 -21.95 -21.32
C ASP A 46 2.82 -20.49 -21.41
N LEU A 47 2.72 -19.81 -20.26
CA LEU A 47 2.38 -18.39 -20.21
C LEU A 47 3.54 -17.55 -20.73
N THR A 48 3.21 -16.55 -21.54
CA THR A 48 4.15 -15.55 -22.08
C THR A 48 4.19 -14.26 -21.23
N MET A 49 3.38 -14.19 -20.18
CA MET A 49 3.26 -13.02 -19.29
C MET A 49 3.26 -13.44 -17.82
N ASN A 50 3.40 -12.48 -16.92
CA ASN A 50 3.32 -12.73 -15.49
C ASN A 50 1.92 -13.22 -15.09
N SER A 51 1.81 -14.33 -14.36
CA SER A 51 0.54 -14.89 -13.91
C SER A 51 -0.09 -14.13 -12.75
N GLY A 52 0.71 -13.59 -11.84
CA GLY A 52 0.24 -12.83 -10.69
C GLY A 52 1.38 -12.19 -9.89
N PRO A 53 1.10 -11.18 -9.05
CA PRO A 53 2.08 -10.57 -8.18
C PRO A 53 2.34 -11.39 -6.92
N VAL A 54 3.47 -11.16 -6.27
CA VAL A 54 3.65 -11.53 -4.86
C VAL A 54 2.76 -10.62 -4.00
N VAL A 55 1.81 -11.20 -3.30
CA VAL A 55 0.91 -10.48 -2.38
C VAL A 55 1.48 -10.52 -0.98
N TRP A 56 1.52 -9.37 -0.30
CA TRP A 56 2.02 -9.25 1.06
C TRP A 56 1.41 -8.02 1.75
N GLY A 57 1.63 -7.88 3.04
CA GLY A 57 1.18 -6.72 3.79
C GLY A 57 0.90 -7.05 5.25
N GLU A 58 0.56 -6.01 5.99
CA GLU A 58 0.15 -6.07 7.39
C GLU A 58 -0.65 -4.82 7.75
N PRO A 59 -1.23 -4.71 8.96
CA PRO A 59 -1.92 -3.51 9.41
C PRO A 59 -1.08 -2.26 9.22
N GLY A 60 -1.68 -1.22 8.63
CA GLY A 60 -0.99 -0.04 8.11
C GLY A 60 -0.10 0.69 9.10
N THR A 61 -0.55 0.88 10.36
CA THR A 61 0.24 1.57 11.41
C THR A 61 1.51 0.80 11.77
N ASN A 62 1.48 -0.53 11.84
CA ASN A 62 2.66 -1.34 12.09
C ASN A 62 3.60 -1.33 10.88
N GLY A 63 3.05 -1.51 9.68
CA GLY A 63 3.80 -1.48 8.43
C GLY A 63 4.60 -0.22 8.20
N GLN A 64 4.14 0.93 8.73
CA GLN A 64 4.88 2.19 8.64
C GLN A 64 6.29 2.11 9.22
N HIS A 65 6.48 1.30 10.26
CA HIS A 65 7.77 1.11 10.91
C HIS A 65 8.57 -0.07 10.35
N ALA A 66 7.95 -0.91 9.51
CA ALA A 66 8.58 -2.11 8.96
C ALA A 66 9.10 -1.91 7.52
N PHE A 67 8.28 -1.40 6.60
CA PHE A 67 8.62 -1.43 5.17
C PHE A 67 8.20 -0.17 4.37
N TYR A 68 7.56 0.82 4.96
CA TYR A 68 7.13 2.01 4.22
C TYR A 68 8.30 2.84 3.66
N GLN A 69 9.46 2.76 4.29
CA GLN A 69 10.68 3.36 3.73
C GLN A 69 10.95 2.87 2.31
N LEU A 70 10.87 1.56 2.08
CA LEU A 70 11.01 0.96 0.74
C LEU A 70 9.88 1.38 -0.19
N ILE A 71 8.63 1.39 0.30
CA ILE A 71 7.46 1.75 -0.51
C ILE A 71 7.59 3.19 -1.02
N HIS A 72 8.03 4.14 -0.19
CA HIS A 72 8.16 5.54 -0.59
C HIS A 72 9.45 5.87 -1.36
N GLN A 73 10.59 5.36 -0.93
CA GLN A 73 11.92 5.76 -1.43
C GLN A 73 12.66 4.65 -2.18
N GLY A 74 12.21 3.41 -2.10
CA GLY A 74 12.87 2.30 -2.76
C GLY A 74 12.86 2.43 -4.28
N THR A 75 13.78 1.71 -4.92
CA THR A 75 13.94 1.70 -6.37
C THR A 75 12.90 0.85 -7.11
N ARG A 76 12.13 0.04 -6.38
CA ARG A 76 11.03 -0.78 -6.93
C ARG A 76 9.69 -0.12 -6.62
N VAL A 77 8.81 -0.09 -7.62
CA VAL A 77 7.43 0.36 -7.41
C VAL A 77 6.60 -0.81 -6.87
N VAL A 78 5.89 -0.55 -5.78
CA VAL A 78 4.98 -1.49 -5.15
C VAL A 78 3.58 -0.86 -5.15
N PRO A 79 2.63 -1.34 -5.96
CA PRO A 79 1.24 -0.94 -5.84
C PRO A 79 0.70 -1.24 -4.44
N CYS A 80 0.05 -0.26 -3.83
CA CYS A 80 -0.48 -0.36 -2.47
C CYS A 80 -2.01 -0.33 -2.47
N GLU A 81 -2.63 -1.17 -1.65
CA GLU A 81 -4.06 -1.18 -1.41
C GLU A 81 -4.32 -0.89 0.07
N PHE A 82 -4.86 0.29 0.35
CA PHE A 82 -5.25 0.71 1.69
C PHE A 82 -6.71 0.38 1.94
N LEU A 83 -7.02 -0.22 3.08
CA LEU A 83 -8.41 -0.47 3.49
C LEU A 83 -8.67 0.30 4.78
N VAL A 84 -9.71 1.12 4.82
CA VAL A 84 -9.98 1.98 5.98
C VAL A 84 -11.47 2.15 6.21
N ALA A 85 -11.89 1.99 7.47
CA ALA A 85 -13.25 2.31 7.92
C ALA A 85 -13.40 3.82 8.18
N ARG A 86 -14.53 4.40 7.80
CA ARG A 86 -14.88 5.77 8.19
C ARG A 86 -15.17 5.89 9.69
N LYS A 87 -15.74 4.83 10.30
CA LYS A 87 -16.11 4.76 11.70
C LYS A 87 -15.47 3.55 12.38
N GLY A 88 -14.88 3.77 13.53
CA GLY A 88 -14.44 2.71 14.43
C GLY A 88 -15.59 2.03 15.15
N HIS A 89 -15.30 0.92 15.83
CA HIS A 89 -16.28 0.20 16.66
C HIS A 89 -16.31 0.70 18.10
N GLU A 90 -15.26 1.38 18.54
CA GLU A 90 -15.07 1.84 19.91
C GLU A 90 -15.35 3.34 20.03
N PRO A 91 -16.54 3.75 20.55
CA PRO A 91 -16.90 5.17 20.62
C PRO A 91 -15.93 6.01 21.47
N ASN A 92 -15.38 5.42 22.51
CA ASN A 92 -14.37 6.06 23.37
C ASN A 92 -13.00 6.25 22.72
N LEU A 93 -12.76 5.63 21.55
CA LEU A 93 -11.53 5.76 20.76
C LEU A 93 -11.73 6.54 19.45
N ALA A 94 -12.80 7.34 19.37
CA ALA A 94 -13.12 8.07 18.12
C ALA A 94 -11.99 9.00 17.65
N HIS A 95 -11.28 9.64 18.60
CA HIS A 95 -10.12 10.48 18.26
C HIS A 95 -8.97 9.66 17.68
N GLN A 96 -8.65 8.52 18.26
CA GLN A 96 -7.62 7.61 17.78
C GLN A 96 -7.97 7.06 16.39
N HIS A 97 -9.25 6.77 16.16
CA HIS A 97 -9.72 6.36 14.85
C HIS A 97 -9.57 7.47 13.79
N LEU A 98 -9.87 8.72 14.15
CA LEU A 98 -9.63 9.85 13.26
C LEU A 98 -8.15 9.99 12.89
N LEU A 99 -7.24 9.83 13.84
CA LEU A 99 -5.80 9.81 13.58
C LEU A 99 -5.41 8.64 12.66
N LEU A 100 -5.99 7.47 12.85
CA LEU A 100 -5.77 6.30 11.99
C LEU A 100 -6.19 6.58 10.53
N VAL A 101 -7.38 7.12 10.32
CA VAL A 101 -7.89 7.50 8.99
C VAL A 101 -6.99 8.56 8.35
N SER A 102 -6.63 9.60 9.13
CA SER A 102 -5.74 10.67 8.66
C SER A 102 -4.38 10.15 8.23
N ASN A 103 -3.80 9.22 9.00
CA ASN A 103 -2.55 8.56 8.64
C ASN A 103 -2.69 7.74 7.34
N CYS A 104 -3.76 6.98 7.19
CA CYS A 104 -4.03 6.22 5.97
C CYS A 104 -4.03 7.12 4.72
N LEU A 105 -4.82 8.18 4.78
CA LEU A 105 -4.94 9.13 3.67
C LEU A 105 -3.64 9.88 3.38
N ALA A 106 -2.90 10.28 4.44
CA ALA A 106 -1.60 10.91 4.29
C ALA A 106 -0.57 10.01 3.62
N GLN A 107 -0.59 8.69 3.88
CA GLN A 107 0.29 7.74 3.19
C GLN A 107 -0.06 7.62 1.71
N ALA A 108 -1.35 7.53 1.38
CA ALA A 108 -1.81 7.48 -0.01
C ALA A 108 -1.45 8.79 -0.75
N GLU A 109 -1.65 9.96 -0.11
CA GLU A 109 -1.26 11.25 -0.69
C GLU A 109 0.26 11.34 -0.90
N ALA A 110 1.06 10.90 0.06
CA ALA A 110 2.52 10.91 -0.05
C ALA A 110 3.00 10.02 -1.22
N LEU A 111 2.39 8.86 -1.44
CA LEU A 111 2.69 7.99 -2.59
C LEU A 111 2.34 8.67 -3.92
N LEU A 112 1.24 9.42 -3.95
CA LEU A 112 0.82 10.15 -5.15
C LEU A 112 1.74 11.34 -5.46
N ARG A 113 1.94 12.23 -4.48
CA ARG A 113 2.63 13.52 -4.68
C ARG A 113 4.15 13.41 -4.66
N GLY A 114 4.69 12.58 -3.77
CA GLY A 114 6.11 12.59 -3.48
C GLY A 114 6.57 13.83 -2.71
N ARG A 115 7.89 14.01 -2.68
CA ARG A 115 8.59 15.21 -2.18
C ARG A 115 9.76 15.51 -3.11
N SER A 116 9.75 16.70 -3.70
CA SER A 116 10.83 17.17 -4.57
C SER A 116 12.12 17.50 -3.80
N LEU A 117 13.22 17.63 -4.53
CA LEU A 117 14.49 18.04 -3.94
C LEU A 117 14.44 19.46 -3.36
N ASP A 118 13.71 20.36 -4.03
CA ASP A 118 13.59 21.73 -3.56
C ASP A 118 12.75 21.85 -2.29
N GLU A 119 11.67 21.09 -2.18
CA GLU A 119 10.92 20.97 -0.91
C GLU A 119 11.78 20.38 0.19
N ALA A 120 12.56 19.35 -0.11
CA ALA A 120 13.47 18.74 0.85
C ALA A 120 14.57 19.71 1.31
N ARG A 121 15.14 20.49 0.38
CA ARG A 121 16.11 21.57 0.69
C ARG A 121 15.50 22.63 1.62
N ALA A 122 14.29 23.10 1.30
CA ALA A 122 13.59 24.08 2.13
C ALA A 122 13.33 23.56 3.56
N ILE A 123 12.97 22.29 3.70
CA ILE A 123 12.79 21.65 5.03
C ILE A 123 14.12 21.59 5.79
N MET A 124 15.20 21.22 5.12
CA MET A 124 16.51 21.08 5.76
C MET A 124 17.13 22.43 6.14
N ALA A 125 16.96 23.46 5.28
CA ALA A 125 17.38 24.81 5.57
C ALA A 125 16.67 25.37 6.82
N LYS A 126 15.37 25.13 6.96
CA LYS A 126 14.60 25.49 8.16
C LYS A 126 15.10 24.80 9.45
N LYS A 127 15.77 23.65 9.31
CA LYS A 127 16.39 22.91 10.41
C LYS A 127 17.85 23.34 10.69
N GLY A 128 18.34 24.37 9.97
CA GLY A 128 19.68 24.91 10.15
C GLY A 128 20.78 24.24 9.33
N ALA A 129 20.44 23.31 8.43
CA ALA A 129 21.44 22.72 7.54
C ALA A 129 21.88 23.73 6.47
N THR A 130 23.17 23.77 6.12
CA THR A 130 23.75 24.67 5.12
C THR A 130 24.79 23.94 4.26
N GLY A 131 25.14 24.53 3.11
CA GLY A 131 26.21 24.05 2.24
C GLY A 131 26.06 22.59 1.77
N PRO A 132 27.17 21.85 1.63
CA PRO A 132 27.13 20.46 1.18
C PRO A 132 26.29 19.52 2.05
N GLU A 133 26.23 19.80 3.35
CA GLU A 133 25.44 19.01 4.31
C GLU A 133 23.94 19.19 4.07
N LEU A 134 23.48 20.38 3.74
CA LEU A 134 22.09 20.64 3.33
C LEU A 134 21.72 19.79 2.12
N GLU A 135 22.55 19.80 1.10
CA GLU A 135 22.32 19.04 -0.14
C GLU A 135 22.27 17.52 0.14
N ARG A 136 23.23 17.01 0.90
CA ARG A 136 23.28 15.60 1.28
C ARG A 136 22.01 15.18 2.03
N GLN A 137 21.62 15.95 3.05
CA GLN A 137 20.43 15.65 3.85
C GLN A 137 19.13 15.80 3.07
N ALA A 138 19.04 16.77 2.16
CA ALA A 138 17.88 16.95 1.30
C ALA A 138 17.68 15.74 0.39
N ARG A 139 18.72 15.23 -0.26
CA ARG A 139 18.65 14.04 -1.12
C ARG A 139 18.12 12.81 -0.39
N HIS A 140 18.45 12.60 0.87
CA HIS A 140 17.92 11.52 1.69
C HIS A 140 16.43 11.67 2.04
N ARG A 141 15.82 12.81 1.75
CA ARG A 141 14.40 13.10 2.05
C ARG A 141 13.52 13.24 0.81
N VAL A 142 14.10 13.10 -0.35
CA VAL A 142 13.36 13.03 -1.62
C VAL A 142 12.66 11.67 -1.73
N PHE A 143 11.45 11.67 -2.22
CA PHE A 143 10.77 10.46 -2.69
C PHE A 143 9.92 10.81 -3.92
N PRO A 144 9.93 9.94 -4.96
CA PRO A 144 9.53 10.35 -6.30
C PRO A 144 8.04 10.64 -6.47
N GLY A 145 7.16 10.09 -5.62
CA GLY A 145 5.73 10.12 -5.87
C GLY A 145 5.33 9.26 -7.08
N ASN A 146 4.16 9.53 -7.63
CA ASN A 146 3.59 8.78 -8.77
C ASN A 146 3.64 7.25 -8.56
N ARG A 147 3.44 6.82 -7.32
CA ARG A 147 3.40 5.41 -6.93
C ARG A 147 1.95 4.97 -6.81
N PRO A 148 1.52 3.94 -7.54
CA PRO A 148 0.13 3.56 -7.62
C PRO A 148 -0.39 3.10 -6.26
N SER A 149 -1.51 3.67 -5.84
CA SER A 149 -2.24 3.23 -4.65
C SER A 149 -3.74 3.32 -4.86
N THR A 150 -4.47 2.44 -4.17
CA THR A 150 -5.93 2.41 -4.10
C THR A 150 -6.35 2.53 -2.65
N VAL A 151 -7.37 3.32 -2.37
CA VAL A 151 -8.00 3.38 -1.04
C VAL A 151 -9.40 2.78 -1.12
N LEU A 152 -9.61 1.67 -0.44
CA LEU A 152 -10.93 1.06 -0.22
C LEU A 152 -11.49 1.60 1.10
N ALA A 153 -12.40 2.57 0.98
CA ALA A 153 -13.08 3.16 2.13
C ALA A 153 -14.48 2.53 2.30
N TYR A 154 -14.81 2.14 3.52
CA TYR A 154 -16.11 1.60 3.89
C TYR A 154 -16.62 2.30 5.15
N ASP A 155 -17.93 2.20 5.43
CA ASP A 155 -18.49 2.95 6.57
C ASP A 155 -18.00 2.41 7.91
N GLN A 156 -18.25 1.13 8.20
CA GLN A 156 -17.79 0.41 9.38
C GLN A 156 -17.61 -1.07 9.03
N LEU A 157 -16.63 -1.74 9.61
CA LEU A 157 -16.41 -3.16 9.35
C LEU A 157 -17.50 -4.00 10.03
N THR A 158 -18.41 -4.52 9.22
CA THR A 158 -19.45 -5.48 9.64
C THR A 158 -19.22 -6.82 8.93
N PRO A 159 -19.87 -7.92 9.35
CA PRO A 159 -19.81 -9.18 8.61
C PRO A 159 -20.23 -9.03 7.14
N PHE A 160 -21.20 -8.19 6.84
CA PHE A 160 -21.63 -7.90 5.47
C PHE A 160 -20.54 -7.20 4.67
N VAL A 161 -19.91 -6.14 5.21
CA VAL A 161 -18.82 -5.42 4.56
C VAL A 161 -17.60 -6.33 4.38
N LEU A 162 -17.28 -7.17 5.36
CA LEU A 162 -16.20 -8.17 5.21
C LEU A 162 -16.51 -9.13 4.06
N GLY A 163 -17.75 -9.62 3.95
CA GLY A 163 -18.19 -10.46 2.84
C GLY A 163 -18.04 -9.77 1.48
N GLN A 164 -18.39 -8.47 1.39
CA GLN A 164 -18.19 -7.68 0.18
C GLN A 164 -16.69 -7.52 -0.19
N ILE A 165 -15.83 -7.28 0.79
CA ILE A 165 -14.37 -7.20 0.58
C ILE A 165 -13.83 -8.53 0.06
N ILE A 166 -14.22 -9.65 0.68
CA ILE A 166 -13.80 -11.00 0.25
C ILE A 166 -14.28 -11.27 -1.18
N ALA A 167 -15.56 -11.05 -1.46
CA ALA A 167 -16.13 -11.27 -2.79
C ALA A 167 -15.46 -10.43 -3.88
N LEU A 168 -15.08 -9.18 -3.57
CA LEU A 168 -14.34 -8.32 -4.49
C LEU A 168 -12.97 -8.91 -4.85
N TYR A 169 -12.24 -9.43 -3.86
CA TYR A 169 -10.94 -10.02 -4.09
C TYR A 169 -11.02 -11.40 -4.76
N GLU A 170 -12.01 -12.20 -4.42
CA GLU A 170 -12.26 -13.49 -5.09
C GLU A 170 -12.61 -13.27 -6.58
N HIS A 171 -13.52 -12.32 -6.86
CA HIS A 171 -13.85 -11.95 -8.24
C HIS A 171 -12.63 -11.45 -9.04
N ARG A 172 -11.73 -10.74 -8.39
CA ARG A 172 -10.49 -10.28 -9.02
C ARG A 172 -9.55 -11.42 -9.39
N VAL A 173 -9.53 -12.49 -8.62
CA VAL A 173 -8.65 -13.65 -8.83
C VAL A 173 -9.22 -14.59 -9.90
N PHE A 174 -10.55 -14.68 -9.98
CA PHE A 174 -11.28 -15.46 -11.00
C PHE A 174 -11.04 -14.89 -12.40
#